data_7097562eeb705186c8f9e91c29a04d11
#
_entry.id   7097562eeb705186c8f9e91c29a04d11
#
_cell.length_a   1.000
_cell.length_b   1.000
_cell.length_c   1.000
_cell.angle_alpha   90.00
_cell.angle_beta   90.00
_cell.angle_gamma   90.00
#
_symmetry.space_group_name_H-M   'P 1'
#
loop_
_entity.id
_entity.type
_entity.pdbx_description
1 polymer ?
#
loop_
_entity_poly.entity_id
_entity_poly.type
_entity_poly.pdbx_seq_one_letter_code
_entity_poly.pdbx_strand_id
1 'polypeptide(L)'
;MPGEEENLISKKEVLSQTGISYGQLYRWKRKGLIPEEWFIRRSTFTGQETFFPRDKIIPRIEQIKRMKEEHPLDDLAELITRKVDEKLEVAFSRLRDLGWLDERLLGICGIQREEERVPMADAFCLGIVRRLQRTAREEELELVKRTLEEAGAGELIPRVREEGLQLYLLRKRIAAGGLSAQISAVVIAPAGALFDPELEVIKAVDLRVVLDEIKLGFGASKVRTLRKQLREEAARLKKQELKRLKEEMHKEEG
;
A
#
# COMPACT_ATOMS: atom_id res chain seq x y z
N MET A 1 10.25 -25.38 10.87
CA MET A 1 10.03 -24.33 9.86
C MET A 1 11.14 -23.29 9.99
N PRO A 2 12.24 -23.33 9.22
CA PRO A 2 13.39 -22.43 9.39
C PRO A 2 13.26 -21.07 8.67
N GLY A 3 12.17 -20.74 8.01
CA GLY A 3 12.07 -19.52 7.17
C GLY A 3 11.33 -18.31 7.76
N GLU A 4 10.53 -18.47 8.79
CA GLU A 4 9.77 -17.35 9.39
C GLU A 4 10.51 -16.67 10.55
N GLU A 5 11.51 -17.34 11.12
CA GLU A 5 12.29 -16.77 12.23
C GLU A 5 13.34 -15.76 11.77
N GLU A 6 13.83 -15.84 10.54
CA GLU A 6 14.90 -14.99 10.03
C GLU A 6 14.44 -13.56 9.66
N ASN A 7 13.13 -13.30 9.56
CA ASN A 7 12.61 -11.99 9.12
C ASN A 7 11.85 -11.22 10.22
N LEU A 8 12.03 -11.61 11.48
CA LEU A 8 11.46 -10.89 12.60
C LEU A 8 12.44 -9.84 13.13
N ILE A 9 11.90 -8.69 13.51
CA ILE A 9 12.63 -7.60 14.15
C ILE A 9 12.02 -7.31 15.52
N SER A 10 12.85 -7.12 16.54
CA SER A 10 12.39 -6.78 17.88
C SER A 10 11.82 -5.37 17.95
N LYS A 11 10.94 -5.12 18.92
CA LYS A 11 10.41 -3.78 19.19
C LYS A 11 11.52 -2.75 19.39
N LYS A 12 12.57 -3.09 20.11
CA LYS A 12 13.71 -2.21 20.38
C LYS A 12 14.42 -1.80 19.09
N GLU A 13 14.65 -2.75 18.19
CA GLU A 13 15.29 -2.49 16.90
C GLU A 13 14.38 -1.67 15.98
N VAL A 14 13.05 -1.94 15.94
CA VAL A 14 12.09 -1.10 15.19
C VAL A 14 12.18 0.35 15.61
N LEU A 15 12.12 0.64 16.92
CA LEU A 15 12.19 2.00 17.44
C LEU A 15 13.54 2.66 17.10
N SER A 16 14.64 1.92 17.22
CA SER A 16 15.98 2.40 16.90
C SER A 16 16.17 2.71 15.41
N GLN A 17 15.71 1.81 14.52
CA GLN A 17 15.88 1.98 13.07
C GLN A 17 14.98 3.06 12.47
N THR A 18 13.77 3.20 12.98
CA THR A 18 12.77 4.13 12.42
C THR A 18 12.75 5.49 13.12
N GLY A 19 13.37 5.60 14.28
CA GLY A 19 13.40 6.83 15.10
C GLY A 19 12.03 7.21 15.70
N ILE A 20 11.04 6.30 15.72
CA ILE A 20 9.77 6.56 16.37
C ILE A 20 9.81 6.21 17.85
N SER A 21 9.00 6.89 18.67
CA SER A 21 8.86 6.59 20.08
C SER A 21 7.91 5.39 20.32
N TYR A 22 8.06 4.76 21.51
CA TYR A 22 7.12 3.75 21.99
C TYR A 22 5.67 4.24 21.95
N GLY A 23 5.42 5.46 22.39
CA GLY A 23 4.09 6.07 22.38
C GLY A 23 3.51 6.22 20.97
N GLN A 24 4.34 6.56 19.97
CA GLN A 24 3.93 6.64 18.57
C GLN A 24 3.54 5.26 18.03
N LEU A 25 4.36 4.23 18.26
CA LEU A 25 4.10 2.86 17.81
C LEU A 25 2.74 2.35 18.32
N TYR A 26 2.47 2.48 19.63
CA TYR A 26 1.21 2.03 20.22
C TYR A 26 0.01 2.93 19.91
N ARG A 27 0.22 4.23 19.69
CA ARG A 27 -0.80 5.13 19.19
C ARG A 27 -1.23 4.73 17.77
N TRP A 28 -0.27 4.37 16.91
CA TRP A 28 -0.55 3.91 15.55
C TRP A 28 -1.23 2.54 15.52
N LYS A 29 -0.87 1.64 16.43
CA LYS A 29 -1.62 0.40 16.65
C LYS A 29 -3.08 0.68 17.00
N ARG A 30 -3.34 1.50 18.03
CA ARG A 30 -4.72 1.83 18.48
C ARG A 30 -5.56 2.50 17.39
N LYS A 31 -4.92 3.24 16.47
CA LYS A 31 -5.59 3.88 15.34
C LYS A 31 -5.71 2.97 14.10
N GLY A 32 -5.32 1.70 14.19
CA GLY A 32 -5.36 0.75 13.08
C GLY A 32 -4.37 1.04 11.95
N LEU A 33 -3.45 1.99 12.15
CA LEU A 33 -2.40 2.32 11.19
C LEU A 33 -1.36 1.20 11.05
N ILE A 34 -1.11 0.47 12.13
CA ILE A 34 -0.31 -0.75 12.17
C ILE A 34 -1.21 -1.89 12.61
N PRO A 35 -1.37 -2.94 11.79
CA PRO A 35 -2.20 -4.09 12.11
C PRO A 35 -1.81 -4.75 13.42
N GLU A 36 -2.79 -5.17 14.22
CA GLU A 36 -2.54 -5.79 15.52
C GLU A 36 -1.84 -7.14 15.40
N GLU A 37 -2.16 -7.91 14.35
CA GLU A 37 -1.58 -9.20 14.04
C GLU A 37 -0.05 -9.14 13.79
N TRP A 38 0.51 -7.96 13.51
CA TRP A 38 1.96 -7.80 13.37
C TRP A 38 2.70 -7.71 14.71
N PHE A 39 1.97 -7.57 15.84
CA PHE A 39 2.54 -7.54 17.19
C PHE A 39 2.67 -8.97 17.74
N ILE A 40 3.71 -9.68 17.32
CA ILE A 40 4.00 -11.06 17.70
C ILE A 40 4.66 -11.07 19.08
N ARG A 41 3.97 -11.58 20.09
CA ARG A 41 4.52 -11.73 21.44
C ARG A 41 5.24 -13.06 21.56
N ARG A 42 6.49 -13.05 22.02
CA ARG A 42 7.26 -14.24 22.31
C ARG A 42 7.81 -14.17 23.73
N SER A 43 7.83 -15.30 24.42
CA SER A 43 8.56 -15.46 25.68
C SER A 43 10.04 -15.58 25.38
N THR A 44 10.86 -14.73 25.97
CA THR A 44 12.31 -14.77 25.91
C THR A 44 12.86 -15.06 27.31
N PHE A 45 14.16 -15.34 27.41
CA PHE A 45 14.81 -15.58 28.70
C PHE A 45 14.69 -14.39 29.66
N THR A 46 14.51 -13.18 29.13
CA THR A 46 14.36 -11.93 29.90
C THR A 46 12.91 -11.52 30.12
N GLY A 47 11.91 -12.33 29.67
CA GLY A 47 10.48 -12.02 29.81
C GLY A 47 9.75 -12.03 28.46
N GLN A 48 8.60 -11.34 28.39
CA GLN A 48 7.83 -11.24 27.16
C GLN A 48 8.35 -10.10 26.28
N GLU A 49 8.77 -10.42 25.05
CA GLU A 49 9.14 -9.45 24.03
C GLU A 49 8.17 -9.44 22.85
N THR A 50 8.09 -8.27 22.19
CA THR A 50 7.26 -8.09 21.00
C THR A 50 8.16 -8.01 19.78
N PHE A 51 7.85 -8.82 18.79
CA PHE A 51 8.51 -8.89 17.48
C PHE A 51 7.54 -8.49 16.36
N PHE A 52 8.09 -8.13 15.21
CA PHE A 52 7.34 -7.72 14.04
C PHE A 52 7.94 -8.33 12.78
N PRO A 53 7.13 -8.63 11.73
CA PRO A 53 7.65 -8.93 10.41
C PRO A 53 8.41 -7.72 9.87
N ARG A 54 9.74 -7.84 9.68
CA ARG A 54 10.63 -6.74 9.33
C ARG A 54 10.28 -6.09 7.99
N ASP A 55 9.99 -6.92 7.01
CA ASP A 55 9.59 -6.55 5.65
C ASP A 55 8.28 -5.76 5.59
N LYS A 56 7.44 -5.87 6.61
CA LYS A 56 6.16 -5.18 6.72
C LYS A 56 6.22 -3.94 7.60
N ILE A 57 6.83 -4.08 8.79
CA ILE A 57 6.77 -3.02 9.80
C ILE A 57 7.61 -1.79 9.43
N ILE A 58 8.83 -1.98 8.91
CA ILE A 58 9.72 -0.86 8.58
C ILE A 58 9.14 0.01 7.45
N PRO A 59 8.76 -0.56 6.28
CA PRO A 59 8.14 0.23 5.22
C PRO A 59 6.85 0.94 5.67
N ARG A 60 6.06 0.28 6.52
CA ARG A 60 4.82 0.84 7.05
C ARG A 60 5.05 2.05 7.93
N ILE A 61 6.01 1.98 8.83
CA ILE A 61 6.40 3.09 9.71
C ILE A 61 6.91 4.28 8.89
N GLU A 62 7.80 4.05 7.93
CA GLU A 62 8.32 5.11 7.06
C GLU A 62 7.21 5.74 6.21
N GLN A 63 6.24 4.95 5.77
CA GLN A 63 5.07 5.45 5.08
C GLN A 63 4.21 6.36 5.96
N ILE A 64 3.91 5.93 7.21
CA ILE A 64 3.15 6.73 8.17
C ILE A 64 3.90 8.02 8.52
N LYS A 65 5.22 7.99 8.67
CA LYS A 65 6.04 9.18 8.94
C LYS A 65 5.92 10.22 7.83
N ARG A 66 6.09 9.81 6.58
CA ARG A 66 5.94 10.69 5.40
C ARG A 66 4.55 11.32 5.34
N MET A 67 3.51 10.54 5.61
CA MET A 67 2.14 11.01 5.54
C MET A 67 1.74 11.89 6.73
N LYS A 68 2.32 11.66 7.91
CA LYS A 68 2.06 12.47 9.11
C LYS A 68 2.53 13.91 8.94
N GLU A 69 3.54 14.17 8.13
CA GLU A 69 4.00 15.52 7.80
C GLU A 69 2.95 16.32 7.02
N GLU A 70 2.10 15.60 6.27
CA GLU A 70 1.07 16.19 5.42
C GLU A 70 -0.35 16.11 6.00
N HIS A 71 -0.61 15.18 6.95
CA HIS A 71 -1.96 14.85 7.43
C HIS A 71 -2.05 14.58 8.94
N PRO A 72 -3.16 14.98 9.61
CA PRO A 72 -3.49 14.52 10.96
C PRO A 72 -3.64 12.99 11.00
N LEU A 73 -3.18 12.38 12.11
CA LEU A 73 -3.23 10.91 12.29
C LEU A 73 -4.67 10.34 12.30
N ASP A 74 -5.66 11.16 12.64
CA ASP A 74 -7.06 10.74 12.67
C ASP A 74 -7.62 10.57 11.26
N ASP A 75 -7.25 11.48 10.35
CA ASP A 75 -7.63 11.39 8.95
C ASP A 75 -7.00 10.15 8.28
N LEU A 76 -5.75 9.82 8.64
CA LEU A 76 -5.07 8.62 8.15
C LEU A 76 -5.73 7.33 8.64
N ALA A 77 -6.19 7.30 9.89
CA ALA A 77 -6.87 6.14 10.46
C ALA A 77 -8.23 5.91 9.78
N GLU A 78 -9.01 6.98 9.55
CA GLU A 78 -10.29 6.90 8.85
C GLU A 78 -10.14 6.39 7.41
N LEU A 79 -9.10 6.85 6.72
CA LEU A 79 -8.80 6.43 5.35
C LEU A 79 -8.43 4.95 5.24
N ILE A 80 -7.69 4.43 6.20
CA ILE A 80 -7.29 3.01 6.23
C ILE A 80 -8.48 2.11 6.57
N THR A 81 -9.40 2.57 7.44
CA THR A 81 -10.56 1.80 7.87
C THR A 81 -11.74 1.85 6.91
N ARG A 82 -11.81 2.85 6.01
CA ARG A 82 -12.88 2.90 5.01
C ARG A 82 -12.92 1.64 4.15
N LYS A 83 -14.15 1.10 3.96
CA LYS A 83 -14.39 0.04 2.97
C LYS A 83 -14.01 0.57 1.59
N VAL A 84 -13.18 -0.18 0.87
CA VAL A 84 -12.89 0.11 -0.55
C VAL A 84 -14.10 -0.36 -1.34
N ASP A 85 -14.77 0.57 -1.98
CA ASP A 85 -15.75 0.27 -3.00
C ASP A 85 -15.00 -0.08 -4.31
N GLU A 86 -15.41 -1.12 -5.00
CA GLU A 86 -14.86 -1.55 -6.29
C GLU A 86 -14.93 -0.45 -7.36
N LYS A 87 -15.92 0.43 -7.22
CA LYS A 87 -16.12 1.58 -8.10
C LYS A 87 -15.14 2.73 -7.85
N LEU A 88 -14.20 2.57 -6.90
CA LEU A 88 -13.20 3.58 -6.64
C LEU A 88 -12.16 3.59 -7.76
N GLU A 89 -11.89 4.78 -8.25
CA GLU A 89 -10.84 5.07 -9.21
C GLU A 89 -9.67 5.80 -8.53
N VAL A 90 -8.46 5.46 -8.89
CA VAL A 90 -7.23 6.09 -8.43
C VAL A 90 -6.84 7.19 -9.41
N ALA A 91 -6.58 8.40 -8.93
CA ALA A 91 -6.05 9.44 -9.82
C ALA A 91 -4.66 9.02 -10.36
N PHE A 92 -4.45 9.16 -11.67
CA PHE A 92 -3.18 8.81 -12.30
C PHE A 92 -1.99 9.57 -11.70
N SER A 93 -2.20 10.85 -11.33
CA SER A 93 -1.20 11.64 -10.59
C SER A 93 -0.74 10.96 -9.32
N ARG A 94 -1.59 10.16 -8.69
CA ARG A 94 -1.26 9.43 -7.47
C ARG A 94 -0.31 8.27 -7.72
N LEU A 95 -0.48 7.54 -8.81
CA LEU A 95 0.48 6.50 -9.22
C LEU A 95 1.87 7.12 -9.45
N ARG A 96 1.92 8.35 -9.96
CA ARG A 96 3.15 9.13 -10.10
C ARG A 96 3.78 9.46 -8.75
N ASP A 97 3.00 9.97 -7.80
CA ASP A 97 3.48 10.33 -6.45
C ASP A 97 4.01 9.11 -5.68
N LEU A 98 3.45 7.93 -5.94
CA LEU A 98 3.93 6.65 -5.42
C LEU A 98 5.20 6.14 -6.14
N GLY A 99 5.62 6.77 -7.23
CA GLY A 99 6.72 6.30 -8.06
C GLY A 99 6.41 4.97 -8.77
N TRP A 100 5.14 4.76 -9.14
CA TRP A 100 4.68 3.52 -9.77
C TRP A 100 4.63 3.59 -11.29
N LEU A 101 4.98 4.73 -11.88
CA LEU A 101 4.95 4.91 -13.32
C LEU A 101 6.18 4.28 -13.99
N ASP A 102 6.04 3.04 -14.39
CA ASP A 102 6.93 2.30 -15.27
C ASP A 102 6.14 1.91 -16.52
N GLU A 103 6.57 2.34 -17.70
CA GLU A 103 5.81 2.15 -18.96
C GLU A 103 5.51 0.70 -19.26
N ARG A 104 6.48 -0.18 -19.03
CA ARG A 104 6.31 -1.62 -19.22
C ARG A 104 5.23 -2.17 -18.30
N LEU A 105 5.26 -1.81 -17.03
CA LEU A 105 4.28 -2.28 -16.04
C LEU A 105 2.89 -1.69 -16.28
N LEU A 106 2.81 -0.43 -16.71
CA LEU A 106 1.55 0.19 -17.11
C LEU A 106 0.96 -0.57 -18.31
N GLY A 107 1.78 -0.90 -19.32
CA GLY A 107 1.34 -1.70 -20.47
C GLY A 107 0.84 -3.09 -20.07
N ILE A 108 1.54 -3.80 -19.20
CA ILE A 108 1.10 -5.09 -18.65
C ILE A 108 -0.26 -4.95 -17.98
N CYS A 109 -0.49 -3.91 -17.18
CA CYS A 109 -1.75 -3.69 -16.47
C CYS A 109 -2.85 -3.06 -17.33
N GLY A 110 -2.59 -2.73 -18.61
CA GLY A 110 -3.56 -2.09 -19.50
C GLY A 110 -3.86 -0.64 -19.19
N ILE A 111 -3.02 0.04 -18.40
CA ILE A 111 -3.20 1.43 -17.98
C ILE A 111 -2.62 2.37 -19.03
N GLN A 112 -3.43 3.30 -19.55
CA GLN A 112 -3.01 4.31 -20.52
C GLN A 112 -2.62 5.61 -19.81
N ARG A 113 -1.64 6.35 -20.38
CA ARG A 113 -1.14 7.60 -19.79
C ARG A 113 -2.12 8.76 -19.87
N GLU A 114 -3.01 8.71 -20.83
CA GLU A 114 -4.05 9.73 -21.07
C GLU A 114 -5.19 9.66 -20.06
N GLU A 115 -5.28 8.58 -19.29
CA GLU A 115 -6.31 8.43 -18.28
C GLU A 115 -6.04 9.34 -17.08
N GLU A 116 -7.00 10.20 -16.73
CA GLU A 116 -6.93 10.99 -15.50
C GLU A 116 -7.14 10.11 -14.26
N ARG A 117 -7.87 9.01 -14.43
CA ARG A 117 -8.25 8.07 -13.37
C ARG A 117 -8.06 6.63 -13.84
N VAL A 118 -7.62 5.80 -12.92
CA VAL A 118 -7.35 4.38 -13.13
C VAL A 118 -8.28 3.57 -12.24
N PRO A 119 -8.95 2.53 -12.77
CA PRO A 119 -9.74 1.61 -11.96
C PRO A 119 -8.93 1.04 -10.79
N MET A 120 -9.58 0.82 -9.64
CA MET A 120 -8.92 0.25 -8.46
C MET A 120 -8.27 -1.10 -8.76
N ALA A 121 -8.92 -1.93 -9.58
CA ALA A 121 -8.41 -3.23 -10.00
C ALA A 121 -7.05 -3.12 -10.69
N ASP A 122 -6.92 -2.18 -11.63
CA ASP A 122 -5.70 -1.98 -12.41
C ASP A 122 -4.58 -1.37 -11.57
N ALA A 123 -4.92 -0.42 -10.69
CA ALA A 123 -3.98 0.12 -9.72
C ALA A 123 -3.50 -0.96 -8.73
N PHE A 124 -4.38 -1.88 -8.33
CA PHE A 124 -4.04 -3.00 -7.45
C PHE A 124 -3.14 -4.00 -8.17
N CYS A 125 -3.46 -4.36 -9.42
CA CYS A 125 -2.60 -5.16 -10.29
C CYS A 125 -1.20 -4.52 -10.42
N LEU A 126 -1.12 -3.23 -10.75
CA LEU A 126 0.13 -2.49 -10.89
C LEU A 126 0.98 -2.55 -9.62
N GLY A 127 0.36 -2.37 -8.46
CA GLY A 127 1.06 -2.47 -7.17
C GLY A 127 1.65 -3.85 -6.90
N ILE A 128 1.00 -4.92 -7.35
CA ILE A 128 1.47 -6.31 -7.22
C ILE A 128 2.59 -6.58 -8.22
N VAL A 129 2.36 -6.29 -9.51
CA VAL A 129 3.32 -6.51 -10.60
C VAL A 129 4.63 -5.78 -10.32
N ARG A 130 4.55 -4.55 -9.81
CA ARG A 130 5.73 -3.76 -9.41
C ARG A 130 6.58 -4.46 -8.33
N ARG A 131 5.97 -5.18 -7.40
CA ARG A 131 6.71 -5.93 -6.36
C ARG A 131 7.39 -7.18 -6.90
N LEU A 132 6.90 -7.70 -8.01
CA LEU A 132 7.41 -8.89 -8.68
C LEU A 132 8.42 -8.56 -9.78
N GLN A 133 8.47 -7.34 -10.31
CA GLN A 133 9.23 -6.94 -11.51
C GLN A 133 10.73 -7.31 -11.51
N ARG A 134 11.35 -7.43 -10.33
CA ARG A 134 12.77 -7.79 -10.19
C ARG A 134 13.03 -9.30 -10.16
N THR A 135 12.00 -10.10 -9.92
CA THR A 135 12.10 -11.55 -9.70
C THR A 135 11.31 -12.36 -10.72
N ALA A 136 10.24 -11.77 -11.25
CA ALA A 136 9.35 -12.39 -12.23
C ALA A 136 9.82 -12.10 -13.66
N ARG A 137 9.57 -13.07 -14.56
CA ARG A 137 9.67 -12.91 -16.01
C ARG A 137 8.44 -12.19 -16.54
N GLU A 138 8.48 -11.72 -17.77
CA GLU A 138 7.35 -10.99 -18.38
C GLU A 138 6.10 -11.85 -18.48
N GLU A 139 6.25 -13.11 -18.91
CA GLU A 139 5.14 -14.07 -19.00
C GLU A 139 4.51 -14.36 -17.63
N GLU A 140 5.32 -14.30 -16.57
CA GLU A 140 4.84 -14.48 -15.20
C GLU A 140 4.08 -13.25 -14.68
N LEU A 141 4.47 -12.04 -15.10
CA LEU A 141 3.73 -10.82 -14.79
C LEU A 141 2.37 -10.80 -15.52
N GLU A 142 2.33 -11.25 -16.78
CA GLU A 142 1.08 -11.45 -17.51
C GLU A 142 0.19 -12.53 -16.86
N LEU A 143 0.80 -13.62 -16.36
CA LEU A 143 0.08 -14.65 -15.61
C LEU A 143 -0.53 -14.08 -14.33
N VAL A 144 0.20 -13.20 -13.61
CA VAL A 144 -0.30 -12.51 -12.42
C VAL A 144 -1.52 -11.65 -12.78
N LYS A 145 -1.43 -10.83 -13.84
CA LYS A 145 -2.55 -10.02 -14.31
C LYS A 145 -3.79 -10.88 -14.57
N ARG A 146 -3.65 -11.92 -15.41
CA ARG A 146 -4.75 -12.82 -15.75
C ARG A 146 -5.37 -13.47 -14.49
N THR A 147 -4.55 -13.92 -13.55
CA THR A 147 -5.04 -14.51 -12.30
C THR A 147 -5.86 -13.51 -11.47
N LEU A 148 -5.45 -12.23 -11.45
CA LEU A 148 -6.18 -11.18 -10.73
C LEU A 148 -7.49 -10.80 -11.45
N GLU A 149 -7.50 -10.80 -12.79
CA GLU A 149 -8.70 -10.57 -13.60
C GLU A 149 -9.72 -11.69 -13.39
N GLU A 150 -9.28 -12.97 -13.43
CA GLU A 150 -10.12 -14.14 -13.17
C GLU A 150 -10.67 -14.18 -11.74
N ALA A 151 -9.87 -13.76 -10.75
CA ALA A 151 -10.31 -13.67 -9.37
C ALA A 151 -11.35 -12.56 -9.14
N GLY A 152 -11.42 -11.58 -10.04
CA GLY A 152 -12.32 -10.44 -9.94
C GLY A 152 -11.98 -9.52 -8.75
N ALA A 153 -11.70 -8.25 -9.02
CA ALA A 153 -11.33 -7.30 -7.96
C ALA A 153 -12.43 -7.15 -6.90
N GLY A 154 -13.69 -7.25 -7.31
CA GLY A 154 -14.84 -7.16 -6.45
C GLY A 154 -14.93 -8.22 -5.38
N GLU A 155 -14.59 -9.42 -5.70
CA GLU A 155 -14.58 -10.54 -4.78
C GLU A 155 -13.26 -10.60 -3.99
N LEU A 156 -12.15 -10.29 -4.65
CA LEU A 156 -10.82 -10.41 -4.07
C LEU A 156 -10.53 -9.34 -3.02
N ILE A 157 -10.84 -8.07 -3.28
CA ILE A 157 -10.50 -6.95 -2.39
C ILE A 157 -11.11 -7.07 -0.99
N PRO A 158 -12.38 -7.42 -0.81
CA PRO A 158 -12.94 -7.70 0.51
C PRO A 158 -12.21 -8.83 1.25
N ARG A 159 -11.95 -9.94 0.55
CA ARG A 159 -11.27 -11.11 1.11
C ARG A 159 -9.83 -10.83 1.54
N VAL A 160 -9.11 -9.99 0.80
CA VAL A 160 -7.74 -9.55 1.17
C VAL A 160 -7.69 -8.99 2.59
N ARG A 161 -8.77 -8.32 3.03
CA ARG A 161 -8.83 -7.73 4.37
C ARG A 161 -9.16 -8.74 5.46
N GLU A 162 -10.06 -9.63 5.14
CA GLU A 162 -10.64 -10.59 6.10
C GLU A 162 -9.73 -11.80 6.28
N GLU A 163 -9.14 -12.30 5.20
CA GLU A 163 -8.42 -13.58 5.16
C GLU A 163 -6.89 -13.42 5.21
N GLY A 164 -6.34 -12.20 5.10
CA GLY A 164 -4.89 -11.99 5.09
C GLY A 164 -4.21 -12.64 3.89
N LEU A 165 -4.79 -12.47 2.69
CA LEU A 165 -4.35 -13.13 1.47
C LEU A 165 -2.99 -12.63 0.99
N GLN A 166 -2.22 -13.56 0.46
CA GLN A 166 -0.97 -13.31 -0.26
C GLN A 166 -1.08 -13.86 -1.69
N LEU A 167 -0.38 -13.22 -2.61
CA LEU A 167 -0.16 -13.76 -3.94
C LEU A 167 1.23 -14.40 -3.97
N TYR A 168 1.28 -15.68 -4.34
CA TYR A 168 2.50 -16.45 -4.47
C TYR A 168 2.83 -16.68 -5.93
N LEU A 169 4.04 -16.32 -6.34
CA LEU A 169 4.64 -16.75 -7.60
C LEU A 169 5.45 -18.00 -7.33
N LEU A 170 5.06 -19.10 -7.96
CA LEU A 170 5.65 -20.43 -7.80
C LEU A 170 6.30 -20.87 -9.09
N ARG A 171 7.37 -21.68 -8.98
CA ARG A 171 7.99 -22.36 -10.12
C ARG A 171 8.18 -23.85 -9.80
N LYS A 172 8.01 -24.67 -10.83
CA LYS A 172 8.34 -26.08 -10.79
C LYS A 172 9.23 -26.44 -11.99
N ARG A 173 10.32 -27.14 -11.71
CA ARG A 173 11.14 -27.74 -12.76
C ARG A 173 10.65 -29.15 -13.05
N ILE A 174 10.40 -29.44 -14.30
CA ILE A 174 10.03 -30.77 -14.79
C ILE A 174 11.17 -31.26 -15.67
N ALA A 175 11.68 -32.46 -15.39
CA ALA A 175 12.68 -33.13 -16.20
C ALA A 175 12.16 -34.49 -16.64
N ALA A 176 12.15 -34.76 -17.94
CA ALA A 176 11.76 -36.05 -18.51
C ALA A 176 12.56 -36.31 -19.80
N GLY A 177 13.11 -37.50 -19.96
CA GLY A 177 13.75 -37.94 -21.20
C GLY A 177 14.94 -37.06 -21.68
N GLY A 178 15.69 -36.45 -20.75
CA GLY A 178 16.81 -35.55 -21.08
C GLY A 178 16.39 -34.11 -21.41
N LEU A 179 15.10 -33.81 -21.41
CA LEU A 179 14.56 -32.47 -21.56
C LEU A 179 14.19 -31.90 -20.18
N SER A 180 14.42 -30.61 -19.99
CA SER A 180 13.95 -29.90 -18.78
C SER A 180 13.08 -28.71 -19.19
N ALA A 181 11.94 -28.59 -18.51
CA ALA A 181 11.05 -27.45 -18.64
C ALA A 181 10.82 -26.82 -17.26
N GLN A 182 10.51 -25.55 -17.23
CA GLN A 182 10.09 -24.85 -16.02
C GLN A 182 8.67 -24.33 -16.21
N ILE A 183 7.80 -24.66 -15.28
CA ILE A 183 6.41 -24.20 -15.25
C ILE A 183 6.30 -23.17 -14.13
N SER A 184 5.56 -22.09 -14.38
CA SER A 184 5.22 -21.08 -13.38
C SER A 184 3.75 -21.13 -13.05
N ALA A 185 3.42 -20.89 -11.79
CA ALA A 185 2.05 -20.79 -11.31
C ALA A 185 1.89 -19.56 -10.41
N VAL A 186 0.69 -18.99 -10.41
CA VAL A 186 0.30 -17.92 -9.48
C VAL A 186 -0.85 -18.42 -8.63
N VAL A 187 -0.70 -18.30 -7.32
CA VAL A 187 -1.71 -18.75 -6.34
C VAL A 187 -2.02 -17.62 -5.38
N ILE A 188 -3.31 -17.41 -5.10
CA ILE A 188 -3.77 -16.50 -4.05
C ILE A 188 -4.27 -17.35 -2.88
N ALA A 189 -3.61 -17.25 -1.75
CA ALA A 189 -3.89 -18.05 -0.56
C ALA A 189 -3.57 -17.26 0.73
N PRO A 190 -4.09 -17.68 1.89
CA PRO A 190 -3.70 -17.11 3.17
C PRO A 190 -2.19 -17.18 3.43
N ALA A 191 -1.68 -16.30 4.28
CA ALA A 191 -0.29 -16.35 4.72
C ALA A 191 0.02 -17.70 5.39
N GLY A 192 1.18 -18.28 5.05
CA GLY A 192 1.58 -19.60 5.58
C GLY A 192 0.94 -20.79 4.86
N ALA A 193 0.32 -20.60 3.69
CA ALA A 193 -0.17 -21.72 2.87
C ALA A 193 0.95 -22.73 2.58
N LEU A 194 0.61 -24.00 2.64
CA LEU A 194 1.53 -25.10 2.33
C LEU A 194 1.41 -25.46 0.85
N PHE A 195 2.53 -25.58 0.20
CA PHE A 195 2.64 -25.99 -1.20
C PHE A 195 3.38 -27.33 -1.30
N ASP A 196 3.22 -28.01 -2.43
CA ASP A 196 4.01 -29.18 -2.78
C ASP A 196 5.52 -28.84 -2.65
N PRO A 197 6.33 -29.72 -2.01
CA PRO A 197 7.78 -29.49 -1.85
C PRO A 197 8.55 -29.29 -3.16
N GLU A 198 8.02 -29.76 -4.29
CA GLU A 198 8.63 -29.55 -5.60
C GLU A 198 8.34 -28.16 -6.20
N LEU A 199 7.43 -27.38 -5.56
CA LEU A 199 7.13 -26.00 -5.94
C LEU A 199 8.04 -25.04 -5.18
N GLU A 200 8.88 -24.34 -5.92
CA GLU A 200 9.72 -23.27 -5.38
C GLU A 200 8.89 -21.99 -5.26
N VAL A 201 8.80 -21.43 -4.05
CA VAL A 201 8.20 -20.12 -3.83
C VAL A 201 9.20 -19.03 -4.22
N ILE A 202 9.01 -18.43 -5.38
CA ILE A 202 9.89 -17.38 -5.91
C ILE A 202 9.67 -16.07 -5.16
N LYS A 203 8.40 -15.73 -4.91
CA LYS A 203 8.01 -14.51 -4.19
C LYS A 203 6.61 -14.64 -3.64
N ALA A 204 6.42 -14.13 -2.44
CA ALA A 204 5.11 -13.86 -1.86
C ALA A 204 4.88 -12.34 -1.76
N VAL A 205 3.69 -11.90 -2.14
CA VAL A 205 3.25 -10.50 -2.07
C VAL A 205 2.05 -10.42 -1.14
N ASP A 206 2.18 -9.69 -0.04
CA ASP A 206 1.06 -9.41 0.85
C ASP A 206 0.09 -8.42 0.18
N LEU A 207 -1.08 -8.91 -0.18
CA LEU A 207 -2.08 -8.15 -0.92
C LEU A 207 -2.67 -7.00 -0.09
N ARG A 208 -2.72 -7.15 1.23
CA ARG A 208 -3.18 -6.11 2.14
C ARG A 208 -2.24 -4.91 2.14
N VAL A 209 -0.92 -5.15 2.13
CA VAL A 209 0.07 -4.07 2.05
C VAL A 209 -0.10 -3.25 0.77
N VAL A 210 -0.34 -3.93 -0.37
CA VAL A 210 -0.61 -3.24 -1.65
C VAL A 210 -1.86 -2.39 -1.56
N LEU A 211 -2.94 -2.96 -1.07
CA LEU A 211 -4.23 -2.29 -0.93
C LEU A 211 -4.14 -1.06 -0.02
N ASP A 212 -3.42 -1.18 1.09
CA ASP A 212 -3.22 -0.10 2.05
C ASP A 212 -2.38 1.05 1.46
N GLU A 213 -1.36 0.76 0.65
CA GLU A 213 -0.59 1.81 -0.04
C GLU A 213 -1.46 2.63 -1.00
N ILE A 214 -2.32 1.96 -1.77
CA ILE A 214 -3.26 2.64 -2.65
C ILE A 214 -4.20 3.52 -1.85
N LYS A 215 -4.78 3.00 -0.75
CA LYS A 215 -5.72 3.74 0.10
C LYS A 215 -5.12 4.96 0.77
N LEU A 216 -3.96 4.80 1.35
CA LEU A 216 -3.22 5.92 1.93
C LEU A 216 -3.01 7.03 0.88
N GLY A 217 -2.92 6.61 -0.39
CA GLY A 217 -2.92 7.50 -1.54
C GLY A 217 -4.20 8.29 -1.77
N PHE A 218 -5.37 7.71 -1.56
CA PHE A 218 -6.65 8.40 -1.74
C PHE A 218 -6.82 9.58 -0.78
N GLY A 219 -6.39 9.41 0.48
CA GLY A 219 -6.49 10.45 1.48
C GLY A 219 -5.67 11.69 1.16
N ALA A 220 -4.43 11.47 0.76
CA ALA A 220 -3.51 12.57 0.43
C ALA A 220 -4.04 13.43 -0.70
N SER A 221 -4.61 12.83 -1.76
CA SER A 221 -5.18 13.58 -2.89
C SER A 221 -6.38 14.44 -2.49
N LYS A 222 -7.32 13.87 -1.73
CA LYS A 222 -8.55 14.58 -1.32
C LYS A 222 -8.26 15.77 -0.39
N VAL A 223 -7.36 15.59 0.58
CA VAL A 223 -6.94 16.65 1.49
C VAL A 223 -6.13 17.73 0.77
N ARG A 224 -5.28 17.37 -0.20
CA ARG A 224 -4.54 18.35 -1.02
C ARG A 224 -5.50 19.22 -1.84
N THR A 225 -6.53 18.62 -2.44
CA THR A 225 -7.57 19.35 -3.19
C THR A 225 -8.37 20.26 -2.25
N LEU A 226 -8.80 19.76 -1.10
CA LEU A 226 -9.52 20.55 -0.11
C LEU A 226 -8.70 21.72 0.43
N ARG A 227 -7.42 21.49 0.75
CA ARG A 227 -6.49 22.56 1.19
C ARG A 227 -6.26 23.60 0.10
N LYS A 228 -6.18 23.19 -1.16
CA LYS A 228 -6.07 24.13 -2.29
C LYS A 228 -7.33 24.99 -2.38
N GLN A 229 -8.51 24.37 -2.32
CA GLN A 229 -9.79 25.08 -2.33
C GLN A 229 -9.92 26.04 -1.15
N LEU A 230 -9.59 25.63 0.07
CA LEU A 230 -9.62 26.47 1.26
C LEU A 230 -8.63 27.64 1.18
N ARG A 231 -7.43 27.44 0.61
CA ARG A 231 -6.46 28.53 0.38
C ARG A 231 -6.96 29.53 -0.66
N GLU A 232 -7.57 29.07 -1.73
CA GLU A 232 -8.14 29.91 -2.78
C GLU A 232 -9.33 30.72 -2.24
N GLU A 233 -10.16 30.11 -1.41
CA GLU A 233 -11.31 30.77 -0.77
C GLU A 233 -10.86 31.79 0.27
N ALA A 234 -9.89 31.46 1.12
CA ALA A 234 -9.28 32.40 2.07
C ALA A 234 -8.61 33.58 1.37
N ALA A 235 -7.94 33.36 0.23
CA ALA A 235 -7.34 34.42 -0.57
C ALA A 235 -8.41 35.35 -1.19
N ARG A 236 -9.54 34.77 -1.64
CA ARG A 236 -10.69 35.55 -2.15
C ARG A 236 -11.31 36.41 -1.06
N LEU A 237 -11.58 35.85 0.12
CA LEU A 237 -12.15 36.59 1.25
C LEU A 237 -11.23 37.74 1.68
N LYS A 238 -9.92 37.46 1.82
CA LYS A 238 -8.94 38.50 2.18
C LYS A 238 -8.88 39.64 1.14
N LYS A 239 -9.01 39.32 -0.15
CA LYS A 239 -9.04 40.32 -1.23
C LYS A 239 -10.32 41.16 -1.20
N GLN A 240 -11.46 40.55 -0.87
CA GLN A 240 -12.74 41.26 -0.72
C GLN A 240 -12.74 42.18 0.49
N GLU A 241 -12.18 41.73 1.61
CA GLU A 241 -12.06 42.49 2.84
C GLU A 241 -11.13 43.73 2.64
N LEU A 242 -9.99 43.52 1.97
CA LEU A 242 -9.06 44.60 1.63
C LEU A 242 -9.69 45.62 0.69
N LYS A 243 -10.58 45.20 -0.21
CA LYS A 243 -11.31 46.08 -1.11
C LYS A 243 -12.34 46.92 -0.34
N ARG A 244 -13.08 46.30 0.59
CA ARG A 244 -14.02 47.02 1.47
C ARG A 244 -13.33 48.05 2.33
N LEU A 245 -12.25 47.73 2.99
CA LEU A 245 -11.47 48.65 3.81
C LEU A 245 -10.95 49.84 2.99
N LYS A 246 -10.50 49.62 1.77
CA LYS A 246 -10.08 50.70 0.88
C LYS A 246 -11.23 51.63 0.45
N GLU A 247 -12.42 51.06 0.21
CA GLU A 247 -13.63 51.81 -0.13
C GLU A 247 -14.16 52.64 1.05
N GLU A 248 -14.02 52.11 2.29
CA GLU A 248 -14.36 52.81 3.53
C GLU A 248 -13.39 53.97 3.81
N MET A 249 -12.08 53.75 3.67
CA MET A 249 -11.07 54.82 3.83
C MET A 249 -11.25 55.97 2.85
N HIS A 250 -11.62 55.68 1.59
CA HIS A 250 -11.88 56.73 0.59
C HIS A 250 -13.18 57.52 0.85
N LYS A 251 -14.11 57.00 1.65
CA LYS A 251 -15.33 57.69 2.04
C LYS A 251 -15.15 58.62 3.26
N GLU A 252 -14.11 58.39 4.07
CA GLU A 252 -13.78 59.24 5.22
C GLU A 252 -12.86 60.43 4.87
N GLU A 253 -12.21 60.38 3.69
CA GLU A 253 -11.32 61.47 3.21
C GLU A 253 -12.00 62.47 2.25
N GLY A 254 -13.29 62.32 1.93
CA GLY A 254 -14.07 63.21 1.05
C GLY A 254 -15.27 63.81 1.74
#